data_5637967ab65d43d1af33750683fbce7e
#
_entry.id   5637967ab65d43d1af33750683fbce7e
#
_cell.length_a   1.000
_cell.length_b   1.000
_cell.length_c   1.000
_cell.angle_alpha   90.00
_cell.angle_beta   90.00
_cell.angle_gamma   90.00
#
_symmetry.space_group_name_H-M   'P 1'
#
loop_
_entity.id
_entity.type
_entity.pdbx_description
1 polymer ?
#
loop_
_entity_poly.entity_id
_entity_poly.type
_entity_poly.pdbx_seq_one_letter_code
_entity_poly.pdbx_strand_id
1 'polypeptide(L)'
;MGTFLTLLAATDPVIKQGQAIAFGLGVGLGAVGAGIGIGTIFGSMIQSVARQPELRGELQGIMWLGFALTEAVVFYGLLGGLLAFVLVK
;
A
#
# COMPACT_ATOMS: atom_id res chain seq x y z
N MET A 1 7.85 4.88 -42.32
CA MET A 1 6.70 4.28 -41.60
C MET A 1 7.02 2.96 -40.93
N GLY A 2 7.60 2.00 -41.66
CA GLY A 2 7.91 0.69 -41.08
C GLY A 2 8.83 0.77 -39.86
N THR A 3 9.88 1.58 -39.92
CA THR A 3 10.83 1.77 -38.82
C THR A 3 10.14 2.36 -37.59
N PHE A 4 9.28 3.35 -37.82
CA PHE A 4 8.52 3.99 -36.74
C PHE A 4 7.61 2.99 -36.02
N LEU A 5 6.87 2.19 -36.80
CA LEU A 5 5.99 1.15 -36.24
C LEU A 5 6.79 0.08 -35.51
N THR A 6 7.97 -0.30 -36.00
CA THR A 6 8.83 -1.27 -35.33
C THR A 6 9.30 -0.73 -33.98
N LEU A 7 9.69 0.55 -33.93
CA LEU A 7 10.11 1.18 -32.68
C LEU A 7 8.96 1.24 -31.66
N LEU A 8 7.74 1.56 -32.11
CA LEU A 8 6.60 1.57 -31.22
C LEU A 8 6.31 0.17 -30.65
N ALA A 9 6.38 -0.84 -31.49
CA ALA A 9 6.16 -2.22 -31.05
C ALA A 9 7.24 -2.66 -30.05
N ALA A 10 8.48 -2.21 -30.24
CA ALA A 10 9.59 -2.56 -29.36
C ALA A 10 9.47 -1.91 -27.98
N THR A 11 8.86 -0.70 -27.89
CA THR A 11 8.68 -0.02 -26.61
C THR A 11 7.52 -0.57 -25.80
N ASP A 12 6.48 -1.13 -26.44
CA ASP A 12 5.32 -1.68 -25.75
C ASP A 12 5.67 -2.72 -24.66
N PRO A 13 6.53 -3.73 -24.92
CA PRO A 13 6.88 -4.68 -23.87
C PRO A 13 7.61 -4.04 -22.69
N VAL A 14 8.44 -3.02 -22.94
CA VAL A 14 9.15 -2.30 -21.88
C VAL A 14 8.16 -1.52 -21.02
N ILE A 15 7.20 -0.85 -21.66
CA ILE A 15 6.15 -0.11 -20.95
C ILE A 15 5.33 -1.06 -20.09
N LYS A 16 4.95 -2.21 -20.63
CA LYS A 16 4.17 -3.20 -19.88
C LYS A 16 4.91 -3.73 -18.67
N GLN A 17 6.21 -3.98 -18.82
CA GLN A 17 7.05 -4.40 -17.70
C GLN A 17 7.09 -3.32 -16.62
N GLY A 18 7.27 -2.06 -17.02
CA GLY A 18 7.26 -0.93 -16.10
C GLY A 18 5.94 -0.81 -15.35
N GLN A 19 4.83 -0.98 -16.06
CA GLN A 19 3.49 -0.94 -15.46
C GLN A 19 3.32 -2.06 -14.43
N ALA A 20 3.76 -3.26 -14.75
CA ALA A 20 3.65 -4.41 -13.83
C ALA A 20 4.49 -4.18 -12.58
N ILE A 21 5.71 -3.67 -12.73
CA ILE A 21 6.58 -3.37 -11.60
C ILE A 21 5.97 -2.26 -10.73
N ALA A 22 5.47 -1.20 -11.36
CA ALA A 22 4.84 -0.10 -10.61
C ALA A 22 3.63 -0.57 -9.82
N PHE A 23 2.80 -1.41 -10.41
CA PHE A 23 1.63 -1.97 -9.71
C PHE A 23 2.07 -2.85 -8.55
N GLY A 24 3.01 -3.75 -8.78
CA GLY A 24 3.51 -4.67 -7.75
C GLY A 24 4.17 -3.93 -6.59
N LEU A 25 5.03 -2.94 -6.89
CA LEU A 25 5.69 -2.15 -5.85
C LEU A 25 4.70 -1.29 -5.07
N GLY A 26 3.76 -0.67 -5.77
CA GLY A 26 2.74 0.16 -5.10
C GLY A 26 1.92 -0.64 -4.12
N VAL A 27 1.37 -1.77 -4.57
CA VAL A 27 0.56 -2.64 -3.71
C VAL A 27 1.43 -3.29 -2.63
N GLY A 28 2.60 -3.83 -3.02
CA GLY A 28 3.46 -4.57 -2.10
C GLY A 28 4.02 -3.71 -0.99
N LEU A 29 4.58 -2.55 -1.34
CA LEU A 29 5.14 -1.64 -0.34
C LEU A 29 4.06 -1.05 0.55
N GLY A 30 2.89 -0.75 -0.02
CA GLY A 30 1.75 -0.30 0.77
C GLY A 30 1.33 -1.37 1.78
N ALA A 31 1.26 -2.63 1.35
CA ALA A 31 0.90 -3.74 2.22
C ALA A 31 1.94 -3.96 3.31
N VAL A 32 3.23 -3.89 2.98
CA VAL A 32 4.31 -4.03 3.97
C VAL A 32 4.24 -2.91 4.99
N GLY A 33 4.09 -1.67 4.55
CA GLY A 33 3.99 -0.52 5.44
C GLY A 33 2.79 -0.61 6.37
N ALA A 34 1.63 -0.96 5.82
CA ALA A 34 0.42 -1.13 6.62
C ALA A 34 0.55 -2.29 7.59
N GLY A 35 1.15 -3.39 7.17
CA GLY A 35 1.38 -4.55 8.04
C GLY A 35 2.25 -4.19 9.23
N ILE A 36 3.34 -3.48 9.00
CA ILE A 36 4.21 -3.01 10.08
C ILE A 36 3.47 -2.07 11.01
N GLY A 37 2.74 -1.11 10.43
CA GLY A 37 1.97 -0.13 11.21
C GLY A 37 0.90 -0.78 12.07
N ILE A 38 0.14 -1.71 11.51
CA ILE A 38 -0.90 -2.44 12.24
C ILE A 38 -0.28 -3.28 13.35
N GLY A 39 0.81 -3.98 13.05
CA GLY A 39 1.52 -4.76 14.06
C GLY A 39 1.99 -3.90 15.22
N THR A 40 2.52 -2.70 14.93
CA THR A 40 2.94 -1.75 15.96
C THR A 40 1.76 -1.29 16.80
N ILE A 41 0.64 -0.97 16.17
CA ILE A 41 -0.58 -0.52 16.87
C ILE A 41 -1.07 -1.60 17.83
N PHE A 42 -1.23 -2.83 17.34
CA PHE A 42 -1.73 -3.92 18.18
C PHE A 42 -0.74 -4.30 19.28
N GLY A 43 0.56 -4.32 18.98
CA GLY A 43 1.58 -4.58 19.98
C GLY A 43 1.58 -3.54 21.10
N SER A 44 1.51 -2.27 20.73
CA SER A 44 1.43 -1.18 21.71
C SER A 44 0.14 -1.24 22.53
N MET A 45 -0.97 -1.61 21.89
CA MET A 45 -2.26 -1.74 22.56
C MET A 45 -2.21 -2.84 23.63
N ILE A 46 -1.65 -3.99 23.30
CA ILE A 46 -1.53 -5.10 24.23
C ILE A 46 -0.72 -4.69 25.46
N GLN A 47 0.42 -4.03 25.24
CA GLN A 47 1.28 -3.58 26.33
C GLN A 47 0.59 -2.51 27.18
N SER A 48 -0.11 -1.58 26.55
CA SER A 48 -0.80 -0.51 27.27
C SER A 48 -1.95 -1.04 28.14
N VAL A 49 -2.74 -1.97 27.63
CA VAL A 49 -3.83 -2.60 28.39
C VAL A 49 -3.27 -3.41 29.55
N ALA A 50 -2.13 -4.08 29.34
CA ALA A 50 -1.50 -4.84 30.42
C ALA A 50 -1.05 -3.95 31.56
N ARG A 51 -0.61 -2.71 31.28
CA ARG A 51 -0.18 -1.75 32.29
C ARG A 51 -1.33 -1.00 32.93
N GLN A 52 -2.34 -0.66 32.16
CA GLN A 52 -3.48 0.16 32.63
C GLN A 52 -4.78 -0.44 32.11
N PRO A 53 -5.24 -1.56 32.71
CA PRO A 53 -6.46 -2.24 32.23
C PRO A 53 -7.70 -1.38 32.27
N GLU A 54 -7.76 -0.39 33.16
CA GLU A 54 -8.91 0.51 33.31
C GLU A 54 -9.10 1.44 32.11
N LEU A 55 -8.05 1.64 31.31
CA LEU A 55 -8.11 2.49 30.12
C LEU A 55 -8.44 1.72 28.86
N ARG A 56 -8.77 0.44 28.96
CA ARG A 56 -8.99 -0.43 27.81
C ARG A 56 -9.98 0.15 26.79
N GLY A 57 -11.07 0.73 27.26
CA GLY A 57 -12.10 1.31 26.37
C GLY A 57 -11.57 2.46 25.54
N GLU A 58 -10.85 3.40 26.17
CA GLU A 58 -10.25 4.53 25.46
C GLU A 58 -9.16 4.09 24.49
N LEU A 59 -8.30 3.17 24.95
CA LEU A 59 -7.21 2.67 24.14
C LEU A 59 -7.74 1.92 22.92
N GLN A 60 -8.82 1.18 23.08
CA GLN A 60 -9.44 0.45 21.98
C GLN A 60 -9.97 1.40 20.91
N GLY A 61 -10.57 2.53 21.29
CA GLY A 61 -11.04 3.52 20.33
C GLY A 61 -9.90 4.12 19.51
N ILE A 62 -8.81 4.47 20.18
CA ILE A 62 -7.62 5.00 19.53
C ILE A 62 -7.00 3.95 18.60
N MET A 63 -6.96 2.70 19.05
CA MET A 63 -6.43 1.59 18.26
C MET A 63 -7.19 1.43 16.95
N TRP A 64 -8.53 1.43 17.01
CA TRP A 64 -9.34 1.28 15.80
C TRP A 64 -9.19 2.45 14.85
N LEU A 65 -9.06 3.67 15.38
CA LEU A 65 -8.80 4.83 14.54
C LEU A 65 -7.46 4.69 13.83
N GLY A 66 -6.41 4.33 14.54
CA GLY A 66 -5.09 4.11 13.96
C GLY A 66 -5.09 2.98 12.95
N PHE A 67 -5.81 1.90 13.22
CA PHE A 67 -5.96 0.79 12.29
C PHE A 67 -6.58 1.26 10.97
N ALA A 68 -7.69 2.03 11.06
CA ALA A 68 -8.38 2.51 9.87
C ALA A 68 -7.48 3.43 9.03
N LEU A 69 -6.74 4.32 9.67
CA LEU A 69 -5.82 5.22 8.97
C LEU A 69 -4.67 4.46 8.31
N THR A 70 -4.17 3.42 8.98
CA THR A 70 -3.09 2.60 8.44
C THR A 70 -3.58 1.79 7.23
N GLU A 71 -4.79 1.24 7.31
CA GLU A 71 -5.39 0.53 6.18
C GLU A 71 -5.55 1.43 4.95
N ALA A 72 -5.85 2.72 5.16
CA ALA A 72 -5.99 3.67 4.06
C ALA A 72 -4.70 3.79 3.23
N VAL A 73 -3.54 3.60 3.85
CA VAL A 73 -2.25 3.64 3.14
C VAL A 73 -2.15 2.51 2.12
N VAL A 74 -2.69 1.32 2.43
CA VAL A 74 -2.73 0.22 1.47
C VAL A 74 -3.53 0.61 0.24
N PHE A 75 -4.68 1.24 0.45
CA PHE A 75 -5.52 1.69 -0.65
C PHE A 75 -4.84 2.75 -1.50
N TYR A 76 -4.07 3.65 -0.89
CA TYR A 76 -3.29 4.62 -1.65
C TYR A 76 -2.23 3.95 -2.50
N GLY A 77 -1.54 2.94 -1.97
CA GLY A 77 -0.57 2.18 -2.73
C GLY A 77 -1.22 1.41 -3.87
N LEU A 78 -2.37 0.79 -3.62
CA LEU A 78 -3.14 0.09 -4.64
C LEU A 78 -3.59 1.06 -5.73
N LEU A 79 -4.16 2.21 -5.35
CA LEU A 79 -4.66 3.20 -6.29
C LEU A 79 -3.52 3.76 -7.14
N GLY A 80 -2.41 4.14 -6.51
CA GLY A 80 -1.25 4.65 -7.23
C GLY A 80 -0.67 3.64 -8.20
N GLY A 81 -0.53 2.39 -7.77
CA GLY A 81 -0.05 1.31 -8.61
C GLY A 81 -1.00 1.04 -9.78
N LEU A 82 -2.31 1.04 -9.51
CA LEU A 82 -3.33 0.82 -10.54
C LEU A 82 -3.33 1.95 -11.56
N LEU A 83 -3.21 3.20 -11.12
CA LEU A 83 -3.14 4.35 -12.02
C LEU A 83 -1.90 4.26 -12.91
N ALA A 84 -0.76 3.88 -12.36
CA ALA A 84 0.45 3.69 -13.15
C ALA A 84 0.27 2.57 -14.16
N PHE A 85 -0.38 1.48 -13.76
CA PHE A 85 -0.65 0.34 -14.64
C PHE A 85 -1.56 0.73 -15.82
N VAL A 86 -2.59 1.56 -15.57
CA VAL A 86 -3.61 1.90 -16.56
C VAL A 86 -3.21 3.09 -17.41
N LEU A 87 -2.64 4.15 -16.80
CA LEU A 87 -2.42 5.42 -17.46
C LEU A 87 -1.10 5.51 -18.21
N VAL A 88 -0.07 4.78 -17.78
CA VAL A 88 1.22 4.79 -18.48
C VAL A 88 1.11 3.88 -19.69
N LYS A 89 1.28 4.45 -20.87
CA LYS A 89 1.21 3.71 -22.14
C LYS A 89 2.41 3.95 -23.04
#